data_93b65ba14f4cb078c424e7746d8f7c4a
#
_entry.id   93b65ba14f4cb078c424e7746d8f7c4a
#
_cell.length_a   1.000
_cell.length_b   1.000
_cell.length_c   1.000
_cell.angle_alpha   90.00
_cell.angle_beta   90.00
_cell.angle_gamma   90.00
#
_symmetry.space_group_name_H-M   'P 1'
#
loop_
_entity.id
_entity.type
_entity.pdbx_description
1 polymer ?
#
loop_
_entity_poly.entity_id
_entity_poly.type
_entity_poly.pdbx_seq_one_letter_code
_entity_poly.pdbx_strand_id
1 'polypeptide(L)'
;MKKCLTETFKFGTMKIFVEDKIESVCPSFVGACVEADVENSEYSEELWQLIDELGEQFRQTLTTESLKDISAIAATRRVYKACGKDPSRYRPSSEALIRRMLQGKKLYQIDTLVDLINLASIKYGYSIGGFDGDKFDGDTLTLGVGREGEPYEGIGRGMLNIAGLPVYRDNTGGVGTPTSDNARSPAPRVRIACTSRLSPSPLLTTLLLSLPPPHLSSHTPPLTLPLISS
;
A
#
# COMPACT_ATOMS: atom_id res chain seq x y z
N MET A 1 -6.63 -23.46 9.80
CA MET A 1 -6.81 -23.53 8.32
C MET A 1 -6.58 -22.14 7.79
N LYS A 2 -5.60 -21.93 6.91
CA LYS A 2 -5.34 -20.58 6.32
C LYS A 2 -6.44 -20.28 5.30
N LYS A 3 -7.16 -19.17 5.46
CA LYS A 3 -8.16 -18.72 4.50
C LYS A 3 -7.46 -18.03 3.34
N CYS A 4 -7.68 -18.52 2.13
CA CYS A 4 -7.21 -17.84 0.91
C CYS A 4 -8.17 -16.70 0.62
N LEU A 5 -7.69 -15.46 0.63
CA LEU A 5 -8.46 -14.31 0.17
C LEU A 5 -8.44 -14.28 -1.35
N THR A 6 -9.29 -15.10 -1.98
CA THR A 6 -9.48 -15.10 -3.43
C THR A 6 -10.74 -14.35 -3.81
N GLU A 7 -10.79 -13.04 -3.64
CA GLU A 7 -11.38 -12.20 -4.66
C GLU A 7 -10.23 -11.67 -5.51
N THR A 8 -9.70 -12.56 -6.32
CA THR A 8 -8.62 -12.28 -7.24
C THR A 8 -9.23 -11.58 -8.45
N PHE A 9 -9.05 -10.28 -8.57
CA PHE A 9 -9.00 -9.69 -9.90
C PHE A 9 -7.84 -10.37 -10.61
N LYS A 10 -8.14 -11.18 -11.65
CA LYS A 10 -7.17 -11.98 -12.40
C LYS A 10 -6.25 -11.10 -13.23
N PHE A 11 -5.29 -10.44 -12.60
CA PHE A 11 -4.16 -9.79 -13.27
C PHE A 11 -2.80 -10.23 -12.70
N GLY A 12 -2.76 -11.32 -11.93
CA GLY A 12 -1.51 -11.82 -11.40
C GLY A 12 -1.61 -13.25 -10.87
N THR A 13 -0.46 -13.88 -10.72
CA THR A 13 -0.31 -15.23 -10.19
C THR A 13 -0.13 -15.27 -8.68
N MET A 14 0.08 -14.11 -8.04
CA MET A 14 0.37 -13.99 -6.62
C MET A 14 -0.83 -14.37 -5.75
N LYS A 15 -0.61 -15.32 -4.84
CA LYS A 15 -1.60 -15.74 -3.84
C LYS A 15 -1.36 -15.02 -2.53
N ILE A 16 -2.42 -14.50 -1.90
CA ILE A 16 -2.33 -13.84 -0.60
C ILE A 16 -3.06 -14.67 0.44
N PHE A 17 -2.34 -15.04 1.49
CA PHE A 17 -2.90 -15.73 2.65
C PHE A 17 -2.86 -14.79 3.87
N VAL A 18 -3.85 -14.94 4.75
CA VAL A 18 -3.91 -14.21 6.01
C VAL A 18 -3.77 -15.20 7.16
N GLU A 19 -2.90 -14.87 8.12
CA GLU A 19 -2.74 -15.67 9.34
C GLU A 19 -3.91 -15.46 10.31
N ASP A 20 -4.27 -16.50 11.07
CA ASP A 20 -5.37 -16.49 12.05
C ASP A 20 -5.28 -15.31 13.03
N LYS A 21 -4.07 -14.88 13.38
CA LYS A 21 -3.87 -13.73 14.25
C LYS A 21 -4.41 -12.43 13.66
N ILE A 22 -4.20 -12.20 12.36
CA ILE A 22 -4.75 -11.04 11.65
C ILE A 22 -6.26 -11.18 11.50
N GLU A 23 -6.76 -12.36 11.13
CA GLU A 23 -8.20 -12.63 11.03
C GLU A 23 -8.91 -12.38 12.37
N SER A 24 -8.30 -12.76 13.49
CA SER A 24 -8.89 -12.57 14.82
C SER A 24 -8.99 -11.10 15.25
N VAL A 25 -8.03 -10.26 14.86
CA VAL A 25 -8.00 -8.83 15.23
C VAL A 25 -8.69 -7.93 14.18
N CYS A 26 -8.84 -8.43 12.96
CA CYS A 26 -9.48 -7.73 11.85
C CYS A 26 -10.27 -8.71 10.96
N PRO A 27 -11.43 -9.24 11.43
CA PRO A 27 -12.22 -10.21 10.66
C PRO A 27 -12.74 -9.68 9.32
N SER A 28 -12.85 -8.36 9.19
CA SER A 28 -13.28 -7.66 7.98
C SER A 28 -12.12 -7.23 7.07
N PHE A 29 -10.92 -7.79 7.28
CA PHE A 29 -9.77 -7.47 6.45
C PHE A 29 -10.02 -7.85 4.99
N VAL A 30 -9.77 -6.91 4.10
CA VAL A 30 -9.71 -7.12 2.65
C VAL A 30 -8.40 -6.53 2.15
N GLY A 31 -7.58 -7.36 1.53
CA GLY A 31 -6.35 -6.93 0.83
C GLY A 31 -6.57 -6.96 -0.67
N ALA A 32 -5.91 -6.07 -1.39
CA ALA A 32 -5.84 -6.09 -2.84
C ALA A 32 -4.37 -6.10 -3.28
N CYS A 33 -4.07 -6.86 -4.31
CA CYS A 33 -2.78 -6.88 -4.97
C CYS A 33 -2.99 -6.67 -6.47
N VAL A 34 -2.25 -5.74 -7.03
CA VAL A 34 -2.18 -5.51 -8.47
C VAL A 34 -0.79 -5.91 -8.94
N GLU A 35 -0.72 -6.72 -9.97
CA GLU A 35 0.52 -7.10 -10.63
C GLU A 35 0.48 -6.56 -12.05
N ALA A 36 1.54 -5.82 -12.45
CA ALA A 36 1.64 -5.23 -13.78
C ALA A 36 3.11 -5.12 -14.21
N ASP A 37 3.35 -5.31 -15.50
CA ASP A 37 4.59 -4.89 -16.14
C ASP A 37 4.46 -3.41 -16.48
N VAL A 38 5.40 -2.60 -15.99
CA VAL A 38 5.36 -1.15 -16.16
C VAL A 38 6.71 -0.63 -16.67
N GLU A 39 6.66 0.35 -17.56
CA GLU A 39 7.81 1.22 -17.84
C GLU A 39 7.77 2.38 -16.86
N ASN A 40 8.82 2.50 -16.04
CA ASN A 40 8.95 3.57 -15.08
C ASN A 40 9.75 4.72 -15.67
N SER A 41 9.49 5.93 -15.20
CA SER A 41 10.25 7.13 -15.57
C SER A 41 10.74 7.84 -14.30
N GLU A 42 11.79 8.63 -14.44
CA GLU A 42 12.37 9.33 -13.30
C GLU A 42 11.43 10.41 -12.73
N TYR A 43 10.59 11.01 -13.60
CA TYR A 43 9.74 12.15 -13.21
C TYR A 43 8.52 12.27 -14.13
N SER A 44 7.39 12.72 -13.55
CA SER A 44 6.21 13.19 -14.29
C SER A 44 5.72 14.51 -13.70
N GLU A 45 5.79 15.58 -14.50
CA GLU A 45 5.32 16.90 -14.09
C GLU A 45 3.82 16.90 -13.79
N GLU A 46 3.02 16.23 -14.64
CA GLU A 46 1.57 16.12 -14.45
C GLU A 46 1.21 15.44 -13.12
N LEU A 47 1.93 14.39 -12.76
CA LEU A 47 1.73 13.68 -11.50
C LEU A 47 2.06 14.58 -10.30
N TRP A 48 3.14 15.34 -10.39
CA TRP A 48 3.54 16.26 -9.32
C TRP A 48 2.60 17.45 -9.17
N GLN A 49 2.02 17.96 -10.25
CA GLN A 49 0.94 18.95 -10.19
C GLN A 49 -0.27 18.40 -9.41
N LEU A 50 -0.70 17.16 -9.67
CA LEU A 50 -1.78 16.52 -8.90
C LEU A 50 -1.44 16.33 -7.41
N ILE A 51 -0.20 15.98 -7.09
CA ILE A 51 0.29 15.85 -5.71
C ILE A 51 0.24 17.21 -4.99
N ASP A 52 0.71 18.26 -5.65
CA ASP A 52 0.73 19.62 -5.09
C ASP A 52 -0.69 20.17 -4.88
N GLU A 53 -1.58 19.99 -5.85
CA GLU A 53 -3.01 20.37 -5.75
C GLU A 53 -3.70 19.65 -4.58
N LEU A 54 -3.48 18.35 -4.44
CA LEU A 54 -4.02 17.56 -3.32
C LEU A 54 -3.45 18.06 -1.99
N GLY A 55 -2.18 18.45 -1.95
CA GLY A 55 -1.54 19.01 -0.78
C GLY A 55 -2.18 20.33 -0.36
N GLU A 56 -2.50 21.22 -1.31
CA GLU A 56 -3.21 22.47 -1.03
C GLU A 56 -4.62 22.21 -0.48
N GLN A 57 -5.38 21.30 -1.09
CA GLN A 57 -6.71 20.92 -0.60
C GLN A 57 -6.66 20.39 0.83
N PHE A 58 -5.67 19.56 1.15
CA PHE A 58 -5.51 19.02 2.49
C PHE A 58 -5.13 20.05 3.52
N ARG A 59 -4.26 21.03 3.18
CA ARG A 59 -3.93 22.16 4.09
C ARG A 59 -5.14 23.02 4.43
N GLN A 60 -6.13 23.09 3.54
CA GLN A 60 -7.38 23.85 3.78
C GLN A 60 -8.40 23.08 4.61
N THR A 61 -8.36 21.74 4.58
CA THR A 61 -9.45 20.90 5.12
C THR A 61 -9.04 20.00 6.28
N LEU A 62 -7.74 19.73 6.46
CA LEU A 62 -7.21 18.81 7.46
C LEU A 62 -6.22 19.47 8.40
N THR A 63 -6.14 18.93 9.61
CA THR A 63 -5.06 19.20 10.56
C THR A 63 -4.29 17.94 10.87
N THR A 64 -3.10 18.05 11.44
CA THR A 64 -2.32 16.87 11.85
C THR A 64 -3.02 16.02 12.91
N GLU A 65 -3.91 16.63 13.69
CA GLU A 65 -4.70 15.98 14.73
C GLU A 65 -5.89 15.21 14.15
N SER A 66 -6.49 15.70 13.05
CA SER A 66 -7.65 15.07 12.39
C SER A 66 -7.27 13.85 11.56
N LEU A 67 -5.99 13.63 11.25
CA LEU A 67 -5.56 12.50 10.42
C LEU A 67 -5.96 11.14 11.00
N LYS A 68 -5.96 11.01 12.32
CA LYS A 68 -6.38 9.78 13.02
C LYS A 68 -7.87 9.45 12.80
N ASP A 69 -8.67 10.42 12.35
CA ASP A 69 -10.11 10.29 12.13
C ASP A 69 -10.44 9.90 10.68
N ILE A 70 -9.46 9.95 9.76
CA ILE A 70 -9.60 9.41 8.41
C ILE A 70 -9.82 7.90 8.52
N SER A 71 -10.93 7.40 8.00
CA SER A 71 -11.41 6.03 8.23
C SER A 71 -10.37 4.94 7.94
N ALA A 72 -9.64 5.04 6.85
CA ALA A 72 -8.59 4.09 6.46
C ALA A 72 -7.38 4.12 7.43
N ILE A 73 -6.95 5.33 7.81
CA ILE A 73 -5.88 5.53 8.79
C ILE A 73 -6.32 5.02 10.16
N ALA A 74 -7.53 5.38 10.61
CA ALA A 74 -8.10 4.93 11.87
C ALA A 74 -8.16 3.40 11.96
N ALA A 75 -8.53 2.76 10.84
CA ALA A 75 -8.58 1.31 10.74
C ALA A 75 -7.21 0.67 10.92
N THR A 76 -6.20 1.13 10.18
CA THR A 76 -4.84 0.64 10.31
C THR A 76 -4.29 0.83 11.74
N ARG A 77 -4.56 2.00 12.34
CA ARG A 77 -4.17 2.29 13.73
C ARG A 77 -4.85 1.36 14.74
N ARG A 78 -6.12 0.96 14.51
CA ARG A 78 -6.81 -0.04 15.36
C ARG A 78 -6.13 -1.41 15.27
N VAL A 79 -5.80 -1.86 14.07
CA VAL A 79 -5.08 -3.13 13.87
C VAL A 79 -3.72 -3.11 14.57
N TYR A 80 -2.95 -2.02 14.45
CA TYR A 80 -1.67 -1.87 15.18
C TYR A 80 -1.87 -2.05 16.69
N LYS A 81 -2.83 -1.34 17.28
CA LYS A 81 -3.13 -1.47 18.72
C LYS A 81 -3.53 -2.88 19.11
N ALA A 82 -4.38 -3.55 18.30
CA ALA A 82 -4.82 -4.91 18.54
C ALA A 82 -3.67 -5.94 18.43
N CYS A 83 -2.64 -5.62 17.62
CA CYS A 83 -1.41 -6.40 17.52
C CYS A 83 -0.34 -6.01 18.57
N GLY A 84 -0.63 -5.06 19.48
CA GLY A 84 0.29 -4.61 20.51
C GLY A 84 1.29 -3.53 20.09
N LYS A 85 1.08 -2.88 18.93
CA LYS A 85 1.97 -1.82 18.43
C LYS A 85 1.37 -0.43 18.66
N ASP A 86 2.19 0.51 19.13
CA ASP A 86 1.77 1.92 19.26
C ASP A 86 1.77 2.64 17.90
N PRO A 87 0.59 3.02 17.36
CA PRO A 87 0.49 3.69 16.08
C PRO A 87 0.96 5.15 16.10
N SER A 88 1.19 5.73 17.27
CA SER A 88 1.74 7.09 17.37
C SER A 88 3.24 7.09 17.14
N ARG A 89 3.91 6.00 17.51
CA ARG A 89 5.34 5.78 17.31
C ARG A 89 5.64 5.16 15.94
N TYR A 90 4.80 4.22 15.50
CA TYR A 90 4.90 3.52 14.21
C TYR A 90 3.72 3.89 13.32
N ARG A 91 3.79 5.06 12.69
CA ARG A 91 2.66 5.56 11.88
C ARG A 91 2.50 4.78 10.59
N PRO A 92 1.24 4.57 10.13
CA PRO A 92 0.98 4.17 8.74
C PRO A 92 1.65 5.10 7.74
N SER A 93 2.16 4.59 6.63
CA SER A 93 2.85 5.38 5.60
C SER A 93 1.96 6.49 5.05
N SER A 94 0.68 6.20 4.77
CA SER A 94 -0.30 7.20 4.33
C SER A 94 -0.43 8.36 5.31
N GLU A 95 -0.54 8.08 6.62
CA GLU A 95 -0.58 9.11 7.66
C GLU A 95 0.71 9.93 7.69
N ALA A 96 1.86 9.29 7.55
CA ALA A 96 3.16 9.96 7.57
C ALA A 96 3.33 10.90 6.37
N LEU A 97 2.90 10.47 5.17
CA LEU A 97 2.95 11.28 3.94
C LEU A 97 2.03 12.51 4.06
N ILE A 98 0.76 12.31 4.45
CA ILE A 98 -0.19 13.43 4.61
C ILE A 98 0.31 14.41 5.68
N ARG A 99 0.79 13.92 6.83
CA ARG A 99 1.36 14.77 7.88
C ARG A 99 2.51 15.64 7.38
N ARG A 100 3.38 15.05 6.52
CA ARG A 100 4.48 15.78 5.91
C ARG A 100 3.98 16.95 5.05
N MET A 101 2.93 16.72 4.23
CA MET A 101 2.30 17.76 3.40
C MET A 101 1.65 18.86 4.23
N LEU A 102 0.92 18.50 5.31
CA LEU A 102 0.30 19.46 6.22
C LEU A 102 1.32 20.34 6.96
N GLN A 103 2.55 19.85 7.15
CA GLN A 103 3.66 20.62 7.71
C GLN A 103 4.35 21.54 6.68
N GLY A 104 3.83 21.65 5.47
CA GLY A 104 4.43 22.44 4.39
C GLY A 104 5.72 21.84 3.81
N LYS A 105 6.02 20.57 4.12
CA LYS A 105 7.21 19.88 3.62
C LYS A 105 6.88 19.18 2.31
N LYS A 106 7.72 19.38 1.28
CA LYS A 106 7.59 18.63 0.02
C LYS A 106 7.77 17.14 0.26
N LEU A 107 7.02 16.32 -0.45
CA LEU A 107 7.29 14.86 -0.51
C LEU A 107 8.66 14.62 -1.17
N TYR A 108 9.22 13.46 -0.93
CA TYR A 108 10.41 13.04 -1.65
C TYR A 108 9.97 12.56 -3.04
N GLN A 109 10.54 13.14 -4.07
CA GLN A 109 10.45 12.63 -5.43
C GLN A 109 11.40 11.44 -5.55
N ILE A 110 10.87 10.32 -5.98
CA ILE A 110 11.65 9.08 -6.15
C ILE A 110 11.68 8.69 -7.62
N ASP A 111 10.56 8.26 -8.16
CA ASP A 111 10.28 7.97 -9.56
C ASP A 111 8.76 8.01 -9.79
N THR A 112 8.33 8.02 -11.05
CA THR A 112 6.91 8.19 -11.38
C THR A 112 6.03 7.13 -10.74
N LEU A 113 6.49 5.90 -10.63
CA LEU A 113 5.68 4.82 -10.09
C LEU A 113 5.53 4.91 -8.57
N VAL A 114 6.61 5.18 -7.85
CA VAL A 114 6.56 5.40 -6.39
C VAL A 114 5.74 6.65 -6.07
N ASP A 115 5.88 7.72 -6.86
CA ASP A 115 5.13 8.95 -6.67
C ASP A 115 3.63 8.74 -6.93
N LEU A 116 3.26 7.91 -7.92
CA LEU A 116 1.88 7.50 -8.21
C LEU A 116 1.28 6.68 -7.04
N ILE A 117 2.04 5.73 -6.51
CA ILE A 117 1.65 4.94 -5.33
C ILE A 117 1.45 5.87 -4.12
N ASN A 118 2.34 6.83 -3.93
CA ASN A 118 2.24 7.82 -2.87
C ASN A 118 0.99 8.70 -3.05
N LEU A 119 0.69 9.17 -4.26
CA LEU A 119 -0.53 9.93 -4.55
C LEU A 119 -1.79 9.13 -4.21
N ALA A 120 -1.86 7.87 -4.64
CA ALA A 120 -2.97 6.98 -4.32
C ALA A 120 -3.09 6.74 -2.80
N SER A 121 -1.97 6.49 -2.12
CA SER A 121 -1.90 6.30 -0.68
C SER A 121 -2.41 7.53 0.08
N ILE A 122 -1.99 8.73 -0.30
CA ILE A 122 -2.40 10.00 0.29
C ILE A 122 -3.88 10.26 0.05
N LYS A 123 -4.34 10.14 -1.20
CA LYS A 123 -5.71 10.46 -1.60
C LYS A 123 -6.75 9.63 -0.87
N TYR A 124 -6.46 8.35 -0.59
CA TYR A 124 -7.41 7.41 -0.02
C TYR A 124 -7.10 7.00 1.42
N GLY A 125 -5.96 7.43 1.96
CA GLY A 125 -5.54 7.12 3.33
C GLY A 125 -5.07 5.67 3.53
N TYR A 126 -4.92 4.86 2.48
CA TYR A 126 -4.41 3.49 2.59
C TYR A 126 -2.88 3.47 2.53
N SER A 127 -2.26 2.64 3.36
CA SER A 127 -0.84 2.32 3.21
C SER A 127 -0.69 1.32 2.07
N ILE A 128 0.00 1.72 1.02
CA ILE A 128 0.22 0.93 -0.18
C ILE A 128 1.71 0.68 -0.31
N GLY A 129 2.12 -0.59 -0.42
CA GLY A 129 3.49 -0.97 -0.72
C GLY A 129 3.66 -1.22 -2.21
N GLY A 130 4.79 -0.81 -2.76
CA GLY A 130 5.21 -1.08 -4.13
C GLY A 130 6.43 -1.99 -4.14
N PHE A 131 6.35 -3.13 -4.86
CA PHE A 131 7.38 -4.14 -4.81
C PHE A 131 7.80 -4.58 -6.21
N ASP A 132 9.09 -4.87 -6.37
CA ASP A 132 9.61 -5.56 -7.54
C ASP A 132 9.17 -7.03 -7.53
N GLY A 133 8.36 -7.42 -8.52
CA GLY A 133 7.85 -8.78 -8.64
C GLY A 133 8.94 -9.82 -8.79
N ASP A 134 10.06 -9.48 -9.42
CA ASP A 134 11.17 -10.40 -9.67
C ASP A 134 12.02 -10.65 -8.40
N LYS A 135 11.81 -9.84 -7.35
CA LYS A 135 12.49 -9.96 -6.05
C LYS A 135 11.76 -10.81 -5.03
N PHE A 136 10.54 -11.24 -5.34
CA PHE A 136 9.83 -12.16 -4.47
C PHE A 136 10.34 -13.58 -4.59
N ASP A 137 10.46 -14.25 -3.46
CA ASP A 137 10.70 -15.67 -3.41
C ASP A 137 9.36 -16.43 -3.34
N GLY A 138 8.99 -17.05 -4.47
CA GLY A 138 7.73 -17.76 -4.65
C GLY A 138 6.57 -16.91 -5.18
N ASP A 139 5.39 -17.53 -5.26
CA ASP A 139 4.14 -16.97 -5.78
C ASP A 139 3.12 -16.61 -4.67
N THR A 140 3.58 -16.58 -3.43
CA THR A 140 2.72 -16.48 -2.25
C THR A 140 3.19 -15.37 -1.32
N LEU A 141 2.27 -14.50 -0.93
CA LEU A 141 2.46 -13.58 0.19
C LEU A 141 1.59 -14.01 1.38
N THR A 142 2.17 -14.03 2.56
CA THR A 142 1.43 -14.29 3.79
C THR A 142 1.39 -13.02 4.64
N LEU A 143 0.19 -12.52 4.94
CA LEU A 143 0.00 -11.44 5.89
C LEU A 143 -0.12 -12.00 7.30
N GLY A 144 0.81 -11.62 8.16
CA GLY A 144 0.85 -12.02 9.56
C GLY A 144 1.25 -10.86 10.46
N VAL A 145 1.62 -11.17 11.69
CA VAL A 145 2.12 -10.19 12.67
C VAL A 145 3.62 -10.36 12.84
N GLY A 146 4.37 -9.26 12.82
CA GLY A 146 5.81 -9.22 13.03
C GLY A 146 6.19 -9.79 14.39
N ARG A 147 7.28 -10.56 14.43
CA ARG A 147 7.79 -11.25 15.62
C ARG A 147 8.90 -10.44 16.28
N GLU A 148 9.14 -10.70 17.56
CA GLU A 148 10.31 -10.14 18.27
C GLU A 148 11.61 -10.60 17.60
N GLY A 149 12.53 -9.66 17.37
CA GLY A 149 13.81 -9.97 16.72
C GLY A 149 13.76 -10.36 15.25
N GLU A 150 12.59 -10.30 14.61
CA GLU A 150 12.44 -10.60 13.18
C GLU A 150 13.27 -9.60 12.34
N PRO A 151 14.21 -10.07 11.48
CA PRO A 151 15.05 -9.19 10.67
C PRO A 151 14.20 -8.44 9.65
N TYR A 152 14.32 -7.11 9.63
CA TYR A 152 13.61 -6.28 8.67
C TYR A 152 14.36 -4.98 8.44
N GLU A 153 14.85 -4.77 7.23
CA GLU A 153 15.49 -3.53 6.82
C GLU A 153 14.49 -2.68 6.03
N GLY A 154 14.07 -1.57 6.62
CA GLY A 154 13.14 -0.62 5.96
C GLY A 154 13.85 0.29 4.97
N ILE A 155 13.22 0.57 3.83
CA ILE A 155 13.77 1.48 2.80
C ILE A 155 14.08 2.84 3.43
N GLY A 156 15.37 3.24 3.35
CA GLY A 156 15.85 4.53 3.87
C GLY A 156 15.76 4.69 5.39
N ARG A 157 15.53 3.60 6.15
CA ARG A 157 15.34 3.62 7.61
C ARG A 157 16.28 2.67 8.36
N GLY A 158 17.00 1.78 7.65
CA GLY A 158 17.81 0.74 8.27
C GLY A 158 16.96 -0.32 8.99
N MET A 159 17.54 -0.98 9.98
CA MET A 159 16.88 -2.06 10.73
C MET A 159 15.69 -1.54 11.55
N LEU A 160 14.52 -2.12 11.30
CA LEU A 160 13.25 -1.78 11.98
C LEU A 160 12.78 -2.90 12.89
N ASN A 161 12.35 -2.55 14.10
CA ASN A 161 11.60 -3.47 14.94
C ASN A 161 10.15 -3.57 14.46
N ILE A 162 9.84 -4.63 13.72
CA ILE A 162 8.50 -4.90 13.17
C ILE A 162 7.62 -5.73 14.10
N ALA A 163 8.09 -6.12 15.29
CA ALA A 163 7.28 -6.85 16.26
C ALA A 163 5.93 -6.14 16.49
N GLY A 164 4.83 -6.87 16.35
CA GLY A 164 3.48 -6.33 16.48
C GLY A 164 2.97 -5.49 15.29
N LEU A 165 3.72 -5.34 14.21
CA LEU A 165 3.18 -4.76 12.97
C LEU A 165 2.57 -5.84 12.08
N PRO A 166 1.50 -5.55 11.33
CA PRO A 166 1.13 -6.37 10.18
C PRO A 166 2.28 -6.44 9.19
N VAL A 167 2.63 -7.63 8.72
CA VAL A 167 3.77 -7.86 7.83
C VAL A 167 3.38 -8.82 6.72
N TYR A 168 3.58 -8.42 5.48
CA TYR A 168 3.59 -9.33 4.35
C TYR A 168 4.94 -10.04 4.26
N ARG A 169 4.90 -11.36 4.04
CA ARG A 169 6.08 -12.22 3.90
C ARG A 169 5.98 -13.04 2.63
N ASP A 170 7.10 -13.15 1.94
CA ASP A 170 7.37 -14.22 0.97
C ASP A 170 8.06 -15.41 1.66
N ASN A 171 8.65 -16.34 0.89
CA ASN A 171 9.37 -17.49 1.45
C ASN A 171 10.66 -17.09 2.19
N THR A 172 11.25 -15.93 1.88
CA THR A 172 12.51 -15.46 2.49
C THR A 172 12.26 -14.67 3.77
N GLY A 173 11.13 -13.95 3.89
CA GLY A 173 10.83 -13.14 5.08
C GLY A 173 9.96 -11.93 4.80
N GLY A 174 9.99 -10.94 5.70
CA GLY A 174 9.19 -9.73 5.58
C GLY A 174 9.52 -8.91 4.34
N VAL A 175 8.50 -8.55 3.54
CA VAL A 175 8.63 -7.72 2.34
C VAL A 175 8.02 -6.34 2.51
N GLY A 176 6.95 -6.22 3.30
CA GLY A 176 6.26 -4.95 3.50
C GLY A 176 5.46 -4.88 4.79
N THR A 177 5.39 -3.68 5.35
CA THR A 177 4.52 -3.33 6.48
C THR A 177 3.75 -2.05 6.12
N PRO A 178 2.61 -1.75 6.75
CA PRO A 178 1.94 -0.47 6.48
C PRO A 178 2.75 0.76 6.94
N THR A 179 3.88 0.58 7.62
CA THR A 179 4.80 1.65 8.04
C THR A 179 5.92 1.89 7.04
N SER A 180 6.46 0.84 6.44
CA SER A 180 7.59 0.91 5.48
C SER A 180 7.75 -0.42 4.75
N ASP A 181 8.16 -0.35 3.50
CA ASP A 181 8.54 -1.51 2.71
C ASP A 181 9.98 -1.94 3.02
N ASN A 182 10.31 -3.19 2.70
CA ASN A 182 11.65 -3.73 2.90
C ASN A 182 12.60 -3.27 1.79
N ALA A 183 13.85 -2.99 2.16
CA ALA A 183 14.90 -2.52 1.24
C ALA A 183 15.29 -3.54 0.15
N ARG A 184 14.83 -4.79 0.23
CA ARG A 184 15.07 -5.81 -0.81
C ARG A 184 14.41 -5.49 -2.15
N SER A 185 13.45 -4.59 -2.18
CA SER A 185 12.55 -4.42 -3.32
C SER A 185 12.51 -3.01 -3.92
N PRO A 186 13.59 -2.48 -4.49
CA PRO A 186 13.49 -1.33 -5.39
C PRO A 186 13.06 -1.83 -6.78
N ALA A 187 12.04 -1.17 -7.36
CA ALA A 187 11.32 -1.64 -8.54
C ALA A 187 12.00 -1.41 -9.90
N PRO A 188 11.84 -2.34 -10.88
CA PRO A 188 11.32 -1.93 -12.18
C PRO A 188 10.01 -2.64 -12.61
N ARG A 189 9.63 -3.74 -11.99
CA ARG A 189 8.31 -4.38 -12.16
C ARG A 189 7.55 -4.35 -10.85
N VAL A 190 6.34 -3.79 -10.82
CA VAL A 190 5.64 -3.55 -9.57
C VAL A 190 4.53 -4.55 -9.33
N ARG A 191 4.58 -5.17 -8.16
CA ARG A 191 3.43 -5.79 -7.52
C ARG A 191 2.99 -4.87 -6.38
N ILE A 192 1.79 -4.34 -6.47
CA ILE A 192 1.26 -3.41 -5.46
C ILE A 192 0.39 -4.18 -4.50
N ALA A 193 0.74 -4.17 -3.22
CA ALA A 193 -0.09 -4.72 -2.17
C ALA A 193 -0.70 -3.59 -1.33
N CYS A 194 -2.03 -3.54 -1.26
CA CYS A 194 -2.76 -2.60 -0.41
C CYS A 194 -3.20 -3.28 0.87
N THR A 195 -2.92 -2.66 2.02
CA THR A 195 -3.35 -3.18 3.31
C THR A 195 -4.53 -2.39 3.87
N SER A 196 -5.54 -3.12 4.31
CA SER A 196 -6.68 -2.70 5.12
C SER A 196 -7.83 -1.98 4.43
N ARG A 197 -8.94 -2.69 4.39
CA ARG A 197 -10.25 -2.11 4.19
C ARG A 197 -11.20 -2.53 5.30
N LEU A 198 -11.91 -1.55 5.85
CA LEU A 198 -12.96 -1.76 6.85
C LEU A 198 -14.38 -1.45 6.30
N SER A 199 -14.57 -1.34 5.00
CA SER A 199 -15.90 -1.12 4.41
C SER A 199 -15.91 -1.44 2.92
N PRO A 200 -16.99 -1.99 2.37
CA PRO A 200 -17.12 -2.26 0.95
C PRO A 200 -17.36 -0.96 0.17
N SER A 201 -16.34 -0.41 -0.47
CA SER A 201 -16.47 0.64 -1.48
C SER A 201 -15.72 0.22 -2.75
N PRO A 202 -16.33 0.21 -3.93
CA PRO A 202 -15.73 -0.22 -5.19
C PRO A 202 -14.61 0.71 -5.71
N LEU A 203 -14.27 1.75 -4.96
CA LEU A 203 -13.46 2.88 -5.41
C LEU A 203 -11.98 2.58 -5.68
N LEU A 204 -11.38 1.59 -5.03
CA LEU A 204 -9.94 1.31 -5.22
C LEU A 204 -9.66 0.71 -6.61
N THR A 205 -10.54 -0.17 -7.07
CA THR A 205 -10.43 -0.79 -8.41
C THR A 205 -10.64 0.24 -9.51
N THR A 206 -11.63 1.11 -9.35
CA THR A 206 -11.91 2.20 -10.30
C THR A 206 -10.77 3.20 -10.36
N LEU A 207 -10.05 3.39 -9.26
CA LEU A 207 -8.97 4.37 -9.17
C LEU A 207 -7.71 3.93 -9.91
N LEU A 208 -7.25 2.71 -9.68
CA LEU A 208 -6.07 2.17 -10.39
C LEU A 208 -6.33 2.09 -11.91
N LEU A 209 -7.61 1.99 -12.30
CA LEU A 209 -8.05 1.99 -13.70
C LEU A 209 -8.33 3.40 -14.26
N SER A 210 -8.53 4.41 -13.42
CA SER A 210 -8.85 5.80 -13.83
C SER A 210 -7.65 6.75 -13.80
N LEU A 211 -6.49 6.28 -13.34
CA LEU A 211 -5.25 7.03 -13.50
C LEU A 211 -4.84 6.98 -14.98
N PRO A 212 -4.38 8.11 -15.58
CA PRO A 212 -3.87 8.06 -16.94
C PRO A 212 -2.75 7.02 -16.99
N PRO A 213 -2.75 6.09 -17.97
CA PRO A 213 -1.74 5.06 -18.03
C PRO A 213 -0.36 5.73 -18.17
N PRO A 214 0.62 5.38 -17.35
CA PRO A 214 2.01 5.56 -17.76
C PRO A 214 2.11 4.84 -19.10
N HIS A 215 2.71 5.44 -20.10
CA HIS A 215 2.71 4.99 -21.49
C HIS A 215 2.83 3.46 -21.59
N LEU A 216 1.68 2.79 -21.74
CA LEU A 216 1.63 1.36 -22.00
C LEU A 216 2.09 1.17 -23.44
N SER A 217 3.11 0.36 -23.63
CA SER A 217 3.57 -0.07 -24.95
C SER A 217 2.38 -0.61 -25.76
N SER A 218 2.34 -0.30 -27.06
CA SER A 218 1.19 -0.46 -27.97
C SER A 218 0.77 -1.91 -28.29
N HIS A 219 1.03 -2.88 -27.42
CA HIS A 219 0.76 -4.30 -27.66
C HIS A 219 -0.18 -4.98 -26.65
N THR A 220 -0.92 -4.23 -25.83
CA THR A 220 -1.94 -4.81 -24.95
C THR A 220 -3.33 -4.65 -25.58
N PRO A 221 -4.14 -5.75 -25.69
CA PRO A 221 -5.50 -5.64 -26.19
C PRO A 221 -6.38 -4.82 -25.25
N PRO A 222 -7.41 -4.12 -25.77
CA PRO A 222 -8.27 -3.28 -24.96
C PRO A 222 -9.02 -4.08 -23.89
N LEU A 223 -8.97 -3.58 -22.66
CA LEU A 223 -9.68 -4.11 -21.51
C LEU A 223 -11.19 -3.92 -21.69
N THR A 224 -11.90 -4.98 -22.03
CA THR A 224 -13.37 -5.03 -21.95
C THR A 224 -13.77 -5.52 -20.57
N LEU A 225 -14.36 -4.63 -19.76
CA LEU A 225 -14.98 -4.96 -18.49
C LEU A 225 -16.40 -5.50 -18.73
N PRO A 226 -16.80 -6.63 -18.15
CA PRO A 226 -18.21 -6.97 -18.08
C PRO A 226 -18.91 -6.06 -17.05
N LEU A 227 -19.93 -5.33 -17.50
CA LEU A 227 -20.90 -4.66 -16.63
C LEU A 227 -21.70 -5.74 -15.88
N ILE A 228 -21.54 -5.81 -14.58
CA ILE A 228 -22.45 -6.58 -13.73
C ILE A 228 -23.57 -5.64 -13.34
N SER A 229 -24.73 -5.86 -13.96
CA SER A 229 -26.00 -5.25 -13.57
C SER A 229 -26.56 -5.96 -12.34
N SER A 230 -26.95 -5.13 -11.37
CA SER A 230 -27.85 -5.34 -10.20
C SER A 230 -27.91 -6.71 -9.58
#